data_20198521c84d2246b3101509b610a33e
#
_entry.id   20198521c84d2246b3101509b610a33e
#
_cell.length_a   1.000
_cell.length_b   1.000
_cell.length_c   1.000
_cell.angle_alpha   90.00
_cell.angle_beta   90.00
_cell.angle_gamma   90.00
#
_symmetry.space_group_name_H-M   'P 1'
#
loop_
_entity.id
_entity.type
_entity.pdbx_description
1 polymer ?
#
loop_
_entity_poly.entity_id
_entity_poly.type
_entity_poly.pdbx_seq_one_letter_code
_entity_poly.pdbx_strand_id
1 'polypeptide(L)'
;LFDGKMGLCIYYFQKAQLQNNPKYRTYAEKLLNDIYALVSEITTIDFNIGISGIAWGIHHIAEKQFVTGNIDNTLREVDDLLFRTIQSEWLRDEKKKRRDFLWLLFYYSDRLRTIKNKTEKRLAQRTVIQIINHIEDNFSDTAWEEPLHLDLESYELPLYLQLLSKFYFLDFYNYKIIKIWEGLANTTLSSMPVRHGNRLVLLSAIQETLKCVSMPQWKEHAELLKTNIDHKRIIEQEF
;
A
#
# COMPACT_ATOMS: atom_id res chain seq x y z
N LEU A 1 -5.39 5.46 9.73
CA LEU A 1 -4.61 4.35 10.32
C LEU A 1 -3.54 4.90 11.27
N PHE A 2 -2.65 5.77 10.78
CA PHE A 2 -1.47 6.22 11.55
C PHE A 2 -1.83 7.06 12.78
N ASP A 3 -2.82 7.93 12.67
CA ASP A 3 -3.30 8.79 13.77
C ASP A 3 -4.40 8.14 14.61
N GLY A 4 -4.77 6.91 14.31
CA GLY A 4 -5.86 6.19 14.96
C GLY A 4 -5.39 5.12 15.94
N LYS A 5 -6.36 4.50 16.64
CA LYS A 5 -6.11 3.43 17.61
C LYS A 5 -5.30 2.26 17.01
N MET A 6 -5.48 1.93 15.73
CA MET A 6 -4.76 0.82 15.10
C MET A 6 -3.27 1.15 14.93
N GLY A 7 -2.91 2.37 14.52
CA GLY A 7 -1.51 2.80 14.45
C GLY A 7 -0.82 2.77 15.82
N LEU A 8 -1.52 3.27 16.86
CA LEU A 8 -1.02 3.18 18.24
C LEU A 8 -0.87 1.73 18.70
N CYS A 9 -1.81 0.85 18.34
CA CYS A 9 -1.75 -0.58 18.66
C CYS A 9 -0.48 -1.22 18.07
N ILE A 10 -0.21 -0.99 16.78
CA ILE A 10 1.00 -1.47 16.08
C ILE A 10 2.25 -0.92 16.76
N TYR A 11 2.29 0.39 17.04
CA TYR A 11 3.42 1.03 17.71
C TYR A 11 3.72 0.38 19.07
N TYR A 12 2.71 0.16 19.91
CA TYR A 12 2.93 -0.44 21.23
C TYR A 12 3.34 -1.91 21.16
N PHE A 13 2.86 -2.70 20.21
CA PHE A 13 3.37 -4.05 19.98
C PHE A 13 4.85 -4.04 19.59
N GLN A 14 5.25 -3.19 18.65
CA GLN A 14 6.65 -3.04 18.25
C GLN A 14 7.52 -2.57 19.42
N LYS A 15 7.06 -1.57 20.18
CA LYS A 15 7.77 -1.06 21.36
C LYS A 15 7.91 -2.12 22.45
N ALA A 16 6.88 -2.94 22.67
CA ALA A 16 6.94 -4.07 23.59
C ALA A 16 8.05 -5.06 23.22
N GLN A 17 8.16 -5.38 21.94
CA GLN A 17 9.19 -6.28 21.41
C GLN A 17 10.59 -5.66 21.53
N LEU A 18 10.78 -4.42 21.10
CA LEU A 18 12.08 -3.75 21.12
C LEU A 18 12.62 -3.53 22.53
N GLN A 19 11.76 -3.22 23.50
CA GLN A 19 12.15 -2.93 24.87
C GLN A 19 11.95 -4.12 25.82
N ASN A 20 11.49 -5.27 25.33
CA ASN A 20 11.11 -6.44 26.13
C ASN A 20 10.26 -6.07 27.37
N ASN A 21 9.29 -5.16 27.19
CA ASN A 21 8.48 -4.64 28.27
C ASN A 21 7.01 -5.04 28.13
N PRO A 22 6.50 -5.92 29.01
CA PRO A 22 5.15 -6.44 28.94
C PRO A 22 4.05 -5.40 29.12
N LYS A 23 4.33 -4.26 29.76
CA LYS A 23 3.36 -3.18 29.92
C LYS A 23 2.88 -2.62 28.58
N TYR A 24 3.79 -2.45 27.62
CA TYR A 24 3.43 -1.97 26.30
C TYR A 24 2.58 -2.99 25.54
N ARG A 25 2.83 -4.29 25.74
CA ARG A 25 1.99 -5.34 25.17
C ARG A 25 0.56 -5.26 25.71
N THR A 26 0.39 -5.10 27.03
CA THR A 26 -0.93 -4.93 27.65
C THR A 26 -1.68 -3.71 27.09
N TYR A 27 -0.98 -2.60 26.86
CA TYR A 27 -1.59 -1.42 26.20
C TYR A 27 -2.03 -1.73 24.76
N ALA A 28 -1.20 -2.41 23.98
CA ALA A 28 -1.55 -2.80 22.61
C ALA A 28 -2.78 -3.73 22.57
N GLU A 29 -2.81 -4.74 23.44
CA GLU A 29 -3.94 -5.67 23.55
C GLU A 29 -5.25 -4.95 23.96
N LYS A 30 -5.17 -3.97 24.87
CA LYS A 30 -6.33 -3.14 25.23
C LYS A 30 -6.83 -2.34 24.02
N LEU A 31 -5.94 -1.69 23.28
CA LEU A 31 -6.30 -0.94 22.07
C LEU A 31 -6.93 -1.86 21.01
N LEU A 32 -6.40 -3.06 20.85
CA LEU A 32 -6.95 -4.05 19.90
C LEU A 32 -8.36 -4.47 20.30
N ASN A 33 -8.62 -4.72 21.58
CA ASN A 33 -9.97 -5.03 22.08
C ASN A 33 -10.94 -3.88 21.87
N ASP A 34 -10.50 -2.64 22.11
CA ASP A 34 -11.30 -1.43 21.83
C ASP A 34 -11.65 -1.31 20.34
N ILE A 35 -10.71 -1.66 19.44
CA ILE A 35 -10.94 -1.66 17.98
C ILE A 35 -11.99 -2.72 17.62
N TYR A 36 -11.88 -3.95 18.15
CA TYR A 36 -12.86 -5.01 17.89
C TYR A 36 -14.26 -4.64 18.37
N ALA A 37 -14.37 -3.94 19.49
CA ALA A 37 -15.66 -3.50 20.01
C ALA A 37 -16.36 -2.46 19.10
N LEU A 38 -15.59 -1.65 18.35
CA LEU A 38 -16.09 -0.55 17.54
C LEU A 38 -16.11 -0.86 16.04
N VAL A 39 -15.52 -1.95 15.60
CA VAL A 39 -15.33 -2.24 14.16
C VAL A 39 -16.65 -2.36 13.40
N SER A 40 -17.70 -2.86 14.05
CA SER A 40 -19.04 -2.99 13.46
C SER A 40 -19.75 -1.65 13.18
N GLU A 41 -19.29 -0.57 13.79
CA GLU A 41 -19.83 0.79 13.59
C GLU A 41 -19.18 1.49 12.40
N ILE A 42 -18.08 0.95 11.86
CA ILE A 42 -17.32 1.56 10.77
C ILE A 42 -17.95 1.18 9.44
N THR A 43 -18.49 2.16 8.74
CA THR A 43 -19.18 1.99 7.46
C THR A 43 -18.30 2.33 6.24
N THR A 44 -17.22 3.10 6.42
CA THR A 44 -16.33 3.46 5.31
C THR A 44 -15.26 2.42 5.08
N ILE A 45 -14.92 2.19 3.80
CA ILE A 45 -13.85 1.27 3.39
C ILE A 45 -12.51 1.96 3.17
N ASP A 46 -12.42 3.26 3.36
CA ASP A 46 -11.17 4.03 3.19
C ASP A 46 -10.04 3.47 4.06
N PHE A 47 -8.81 3.54 3.57
CA PHE A 47 -7.67 2.98 4.28
C PHE A 47 -7.30 3.80 5.53
N ASN A 48 -7.31 5.12 5.44
CA ASN A 48 -6.85 5.95 6.55
C ASN A 48 -7.85 6.01 7.72
N ILE A 49 -9.14 6.05 7.43
CA ILE A 49 -10.20 6.26 8.43
C ILE A 49 -11.22 5.12 8.50
N GLY A 50 -11.05 4.07 7.69
CA GLY A 50 -12.05 3.02 7.53
C GLY A 50 -11.54 1.61 7.78
N ILE A 51 -12.37 0.65 7.38
CA ILE A 51 -12.20 -0.76 7.71
C ILE A 51 -10.98 -1.40 7.02
N SER A 52 -10.59 -0.96 5.81
CA SER A 52 -9.45 -1.56 5.11
C SER A 52 -8.10 -1.29 5.81
N GLY A 53 -7.94 -0.11 6.42
CA GLY A 53 -6.76 0.19 7.23
C GLY A 53 -6.70 -0.60 8.53
N ILE A 54 -7.85 -0.80 9.17
CA ILE A 54 -7.94 -1.66 10.37
C ILE A 54 -7.60 -3.10 10.00
N ALA A 55 -8.17 -3.62 8.91
CA ALA A 55 -7.91 -4.97 8.43
C ALA A 55 -6.44 -5.18 8.08
N TRP A 56 -5.81 -4.19 7.41
CA TRP A 56 -4.38 -4.22 7.16
C TRP A 56 -3.59 -4.25 8.47
N GLY A 57 -3.95 -3.44 9.45
CA GLY A 57 -3.29 -3.43 10.75
C GLY A 57 -3.40 -4.75 11.49
N ILE A 58 -4.58 -5.39 11.49
CA ILE A 58 -4.80 -6.73 12.06
C ILE A 58 -3.92 -7.75 11.33
N HIS A 59 -3.90 -7.71 9.99
CA HIS A 59 -3.05 -8.55 9.18
C HIS A 59 -1.57 -8.38 9.56
N HIS A 60 -1.11 -7.12 9.64
CA HIS A 60 0.27 -6.78 9.97
C HIS A 60 0.71 -7.30 11.35
N ILE A 61 -0.09 -7.06 12.41
CA ILE A 61 0.25 -7.52 13.77
C ILE A 61 0.27 -9.05 13.88
N ALA A 62 -0.53 -9.74 13.07
CA ALA A 62 -0.52 -11.19 13.02
C ALA A 62 0.64 -11.76 12.20
N GLU A 63 0.99 -11.15 11.05
CA GLU A 63 2.18 -11.51 10.26
C GLU A 63 3.46 -11.35 11.09
N LYS A 64 3.54 -10.29 11.92
CA LYS A 64 4.63 -10.06 12.87
C LYS A 64 4.56 -10.95 14.12
N GLN A 65 3.59 -11.86 14.21
CA GLN A 65 3.40 -12.79 15.33
C GLN A 65 3.19 -12.08 16.69
N PHE A 66 2.70 -10.84 16.68
CA PHE A 66 2.31 -10.16 17.92
C PHE A 66 1.05 -10.76 18.53
N VAL A 67 0.16 -11.27 17.69
CA VAL A 67 -1.05 -11.99 18.08
C VAL A 67 -1.13 -13.33 17.36
N THR A 68 -1.86 -14.28 17.96
CA THR A 68 -2.14 -15.59 17.36
C THR A 68 -3.60 -15.67 16.95
N GLY A 69 -3.88 -16.32 15.81
CA GLY A 69 -5.25 -16.49 15.33
C GLY A 69 -5.31 -16.92 13.87
N ASN A 70 -6.52 -17.27 13.42
CA ASN A 70 -6.78 -17.56 12.02
C ASN A 70 -7.17 -16.26 11.28
N ILE A 71 -6.19 -15.63 10.65
CA ILE A 71 -6.35 -14.37 9.95
C ILE A 71 -7.38 -14.45 8.82
N ASP A 72 -7.42 -15.55 8.08
CA ASP A 72 -8.39 -15.73 7.00
C ASP A 72 -9.83 -15.68 7.53
N ASN A 73 -10.09 -16.32 8.67
CA ASN A 73 -11.42 -16.25 9.28
C ASN A 73 -11.74 -14.85 9.82
N THR A 74 -10.76 -14.18 10.44
CA THR A 74 -10.93 -12.84 11.01
C THR A 74 -11.22 -11.79 9.92
N LEU A 75 -10.54 -11.88 8.78
CA LEU A 75 -10.65 -10.87 7.72
C LEU A 75 -11.68 -11.21 6.63
N ARG A 76 -12.30 -12.39 6.66
CA ARG A 76 -13.27 -12.81 5.64
C ARG A 76 -14.43 -11.86 5.48
N GLU A 77 -15.05 -11.46 6.56
CA GLU A 77 -16.20 -10.53 6.52
C GLU A 77 -15.80 -9.16 6.00
N VAL A 78 -14.57 -8.72 6.33
CA VAL A 78 -14.02 -7.47 5.81
C VAL A 78 -13.74 -7.58 4.32
N ASP A 79 -13.10 -8.66 3.86
CA ASP A 79 -12.85 -8.92 2.43
C ASP A 79 -14.16 -8.93 1.64
N ASP A 80 -15.22 -9.57 2.16
CA ASP A 80 -16.54 -9.61 1.54
C ASP A 80 -17.22 -8.22 1.52
N LEU A 81 -17.06 -7.42 2.57
CA LEU A 81 -17.57 -6.05 2.63
C LEU A 81 -16.84 -5.18 1.61
N LEU A 82 -15.51 -5.21 1.59
CA LEU A 82 -14.69 -4.47 0.63
C LEU A 82 -15.09 -4.81 -0.81
N PHE A 83 -15.19 -6.10 -1.12
CA PHE A 83 -15.59 -6.55 -2.45
C PHE A 83 -16.96 -5.98 -2.85
N ARG A 84 -17.98 -6.13 -2.01
CA ARG A 84 -19.34 -5.63 -2.31
C ARG A 84 -19.37 -4.13 -2.49
N THR A 85 -18.74 -3.37 -1.58
CA THR A 85 -18.73 -1.90 -1.64
C THR A 85 -17.99 -1.38 -2.88
N ILE A 86 -16.84 -1.98 -3.21
CA ILE A 86 -16.08 -1.62 -4.42
C ILE A 86 -16.93 -1.86 -5.68
N GLN A 87 -17.64 -3.01 -5.75
CA GLN A 87 -18.48 -3.35 -6.90
C GLN A 87 -19.71 -2.47 -7.07
N SER A 88 -20.33 -2.05 -5.98
CA SER A 88 -21.61 -1.32 -6.03
C SER A 88 -21.45 0.18 -6.25
N GLU A 89 -20.58 0.83 -5.48
CA GLU A 89 -20.59 2.29 -5.36
C GLU A 89 -19.22 2.93 -5.51
N TRP A 90 -18.17 2.29 -4.94
CA TRP A 90 -16.90 2.96 -4.71
C TRP A 90 -16.16 3.32 -6.00
N LEU A 91 -16.19 2.46 -7.00
CA LEU A 91 -15.62 2.73 -8.33
C LEU A 91 -16.39 3.82 -9.11
N ARG A 92 -17.60 4.19 -8.67
CA ARG A 92 -18.44 5.20 -9.31
C ARG A 92 -18.43 6.53 -8.59
N ASP A 93 -17.79 6.61 -7.43
CA ASP A 93 -17.74 7.84 -6.64
C ASP A 93 -16.70 8.80 -7.24
N GLU A 94 -17.17 9.81 -7.95
CA GLU A 94 -16.34 10.85 -8.59
C GLU A 94 -15.53 11.69 -7.59
N LYS A 95 -15.82 11.61 -6.28
CA LYS A 95 -15.05 12.29 -5.23
C LYS A 95 -13.77 11.54 -4.86
N LYS A 96 -13.66 10.26 -5.24
CA LYS A 96 -12.49 9.45 -4.97
C LYS A 96 -11.32 9.86 -5.85
N LYS A 97 -10.16 9.96 -5.23
CA LYS A 97 -8.90 10.29 -5.88
C LYS A 97 -8.11 9.02 -6.18
N ARG A 98 -7.17 9.09 -7.13
CA ARG A 98 -6.26 7.99 -7.43
C ARG A 98 -5.63 7.40 -6.18
N ARG A 99 -5.21 8.24 -5.24
CA ARG A 99 -4.63 7.82 -3.96
C ARG A 99 -5.52 6.87 -3.16
N ASP A 100 -6.83 7.08 -3.15
CA ASP A 100 -7.76 6.22 -2.40
C ASP A 100 -7.75 4.78 -2.97
N PHE A 101 -7.62 4.65 -4.30
CA PHE A 101 -7.49 3.37 -4.98
C PHE A 101 -6.14 2.71 -4.72
N LEU A 102 -5.05 3.49 -4.69
CA LEU A 102 -3.72 2.98 -4.38
C LEU A 102 -3.64 2.39 -2.97
N TRP A 103 -4.32 3.00 -1.99
CA TRP A 103 -4.38 2.47 -0.63
C TRP A 103 -5.18 1.18 -0.51
N LEU A 104 -6.22 0.99 -1.29
CA LEU A 104 -6.88 -0.31 -1.38
C LEU A 104 -6.00 -1.36 -2.05
N LEU A 105 -5.27 -1.01 -3.11
CA LEU A 105 -4.27 -1.89 -3.71
C LEU A 105 -3.19 -2.27 -2.69
N PHE A 106 -2.78 -1.34 -1.83
CA PHE A 106 -1.81 -1.60 -0.77
C PHE A 106 -2.33 -2.67 0.21
N TYR A 107 -3.58 -2.57 0.67
CA TYR A 107 -4.22 -3.61 1.47
C TYR A 107 -4.18 -4.98 0.76
N TYR A 108 -4.64 -5.05 -0.48
CA TYR A 108 -4.69 -6.30 -1.24
C TYR A 108 -3.31 -6.88 -1.57
N SER A 109 -2.26 -6.04 -1.68
CA SER A 109 -0.91 -6.52 -1.97
C SER A 109 -0.36 -7.45 -0.89
N ASP A 110 -0.69 -7.18 0.38
CA ASP A 110 -0.30 -8.03 1.50
C ASP A 110 -1.34 -9.15 1.72
N ARG A 111 -2.63 -8.82 1.62
CA ARG A 111 -3.70 -9.79 1.84
C ARG A 111 -3.66 -10.99 0.88
N LEU A 112 -3.42 -10.77 -0.42
CA LEU A 112 -3.34 -11.83 -1.44
C LEU A 112 -2.22 -12.85 -1.20
N ARG A 113 -1.20 -12.50 -0.44
CA ARG A 113 -0.09 -13.41 -0.07
C ARG A 113 -0.53 -14.45 0.96
N THR A 114 -1.53 -14.14 1.75
CA THR A 114 -1.93 -14.95 2.92
C THR A 114 -3.23 -15.70 2.73
N ILE A 115 -4.10 -15.30 1.79
CA ILE A 115 -5.36 -16.01 1.50
C ILE A 115 -5.08 -17.44 1.03
N LYS A 116 -5.56 -18.42 1.81
CA LYS A 116 -5.42 -19.85 1.50
C LYS A 116 -6.57 -20.39 0.66
N ASN A 117 -7.77 -19.86 0.85
CA ASN A 117 -8.95 -20.27 0.10
C ASN A 117 -8.87 -19.79 -1.36
N LYS A 118 -8.91 -20.72 -2.31
CA LYS A 118 -8.76 -20.42 -3.74
C LYS A 118 -9.89 -19.52 -4.28
N THR A 119 -11.12 -19.68 -3.79
CA THR A 119 -12.27 -18.88 -4.24
C THR A 119 -12.13 -17.43 -3.74
N GLU A 120 -11.83 -17.25 -2.47
CA GLU A 120 -11.58 -15.93 -1.87
C GLU A 120 -10.38 -15.24 -2.56
N LYS A 121 -9.30 -15.99 -2.83
CA LYS A 121 -8.13 -15.46 -3.54
C LYS A 121 -8.48 -14.97 -4.95
N ARG A 122 -9.28 -15.72 -5.71
CA ARG A 122 -9.74 -15.31 -7.04
C ARG A 122 -10.63 -14.07 -6.98
N LEU A 123 -11.47 -13.96 -5.95
CA LEU A 123 -12.31 -12.79 -5.74
C LEU A 123 -11.46 -11.55 -5.47
N ALA A 124 -10.48 -11.64 -4.56
CA ALA A 124 -9.53 -10.58 -4.28
C ALA A 124 -8.70 -10.19 -5.51
N GLN A 125 -8.21 -11.16 -6.31
CA GLN A 125 -7.53 -10.89 -7.58
C GLN A 125 -8.42 -10.12 -8.56
N ARG A 126 -9.70 -10.51 -8.70
CA ARG A 126 -10.66 -9.80 -9.53
C ARG A 126 -10.86 -8.36 -9.08
N THR A 127 -10.94 -8.13 -7.77
CA THR A 127 -11.06 -6.78 -7.22
C THR A 127 -9.84 -5.93 -7.56
N VAL A 128 -8.63 -6.47 -7.39
CA VAL A 128 -7.39 -5.78 -7.76
C VAL A 128 -7.37 -5.42 -9.25
N ILE A 129 -7.74 -6.34 -10.13
CA ILE A 129 -7.84 -6.10 -11.58
C ILE A 129 -8.79 -4.93 -11.87
N GLN A 130 -9.95 -4.90 -11.22
CA GLN A 130 -10.93 -3.83 -11.41
C GLN A 130 -10.41 -2.48 -10.92
N ILE A 131 -9.72 -2.44 -9.77
CA ILE A 131 -9.12 -1.20 -9.27
C ILE A 131 -8.02 -0.72 -10.21
N ILE A 132 -7.13 -1.60 -10.67
CA ILE A 132 -6.06 -1.25 -11.62
C ILE A 132 -6.67 -0.68 -12.91
N ASN A 133 -7.67 -1.36 -13.50
CA ASN A 133 -8.33 -0.87 -14.70
C ASN A 133 -8.99 0.49 -14.46
N HIS A 134 -9.65 0.66 -13.31
CA HIS A 134 -10.27 1.95 -12.98
C HIS A 134 -9.23 3.08 -12.87
N ILE A 135 -8.06 2.82 -12.30
CA ILE A 135 -6.97 3.81 -12.26
C ILE A 135 -6.53 4.16 -13.67
N GLU A 136 -6.31 3.18 -14.54
CA GLU A 136 -5.87 3.41 -15.93
C GLU A 136 -6.92 4.15 -16.75
N ASP A 137 -8.20 3.83 -16.57
CA ASP A 137 -9.29 4.39 -17.37
C ASP A 137 -9.65 5.83 -16.94
N ASN A 138 -9.46 6.19 -15.67
CA ASN A 138 -9.95 7.46 -15.12
C ASN A 138 -8.84 8.42 -14.67
N PHE A 139 -7.61 7.96 -14.48
CA PHE A 139 -6.52 8.78 -13.95
C PHE A 139 -5.25 8.75 -14.82
N SER A 140 -5.29 8.14 -16.02
CA SER A 140 -4.12 8.10 -16.94
C SER A 140 -3.61 9.50 -17.28
N ASP A 141 -4.50 10.45 -17.49
CA ASP A 141 -4.18 11.82 -17.86
C ASP A 141 -3.91 12.74 -16.66
N THR A 142 -4.11 12.24 -15.44
CA THR A 142 -3.85 13.00 -14.21
C THR A 142 -2.35 13.03 -13.91
N ALA A 143 -1.80 14.22 -13.70
CA ALA A 143 -0.38 14.39 -13.38
C ALA A 143 0.03 13.59 -12.13
N TRP A 144 1.26 13.06 -12.16
CA TRP A 144 1.90 12.40 -11.03
C TRP A 144 2.75 13.44 -10.29
N GLU A 145 2.14 14.06 -9.28
CA GLU A 145 2.78 15.16 -8.56
C GLU A 145 3.82 14.66 -7.54
N GLU A 146 4.91 15.40 -7.42
CA GLU A 146 5.86 15.23 -6.33
C GLU A 146 5.34 15.97 -5.10
N PRO A 147 5.30 15.33 -3.90
CA PRO A 147 4.92 16.01 -2.67
C PRO A 147 6.00 17.03 -2.27
N LEU A 148 5.56 18.17 -1.70
CA LEU A 148 6.45 19.24 -1.25
C LEU A 148 7.38 18.83 -0.09
N HIS A 149 6.98 17.84 0.66
CA HIS A 149 7.75 17.24 1.76
C HIS A 149 7.93 15.75 1.51
N LEU A 150 8.84 15.10 2.25
CA LEU A 150 8.93 13.64 2.25
C LEU A 150 7.65 13.08 2.88
N ASP A 151 6.73 12.72 2.03
CA ASP A 151 5.45 12.12 2.39
C ASP A 151 5.19 10.91 1.51
N LEU A 152 5.46 9.74 2.08
CA LEU A 152 5.28 8.46 1.41
C LEU A 152 3.81 8.17 1.08
N GLU A 153 2.88 8.82 1.82
CA GLU A 153 1.45 8.62 1.61
C GLU A 153 0.94 9.38 0.38
N SER A 154 1.54 10.52 0.05
CA SER A 154 1.11 11.36 -1.07
C SER A 154 1.94 11.18 -2.33
N TYR A 155 3.09 10.48 -2.28
CA TYR A 155 3.90 10.24 -3.48
C TYR A 155 3.39 9.02 -4.25
N GLU A 156 2.39 9.25 -5.11
CA GLU A 156 1.59 8.22 -5.75
C GLU A 156 2.34 7.40 -6.81
N LEU A 157 3.22 8.02 -7.62
CA LEU A 157 3.94 7.31 -8.69
C LEU A 157 4.81 6.17 -8.17
N PRO A 158 5.74 6.39 -7.22
CA PRO A 158 6.51 5.29 -6.66
C PRO A 158 5.66 4.23 -5.97
N LEU A 159 4.61 4.64 -5.25
CA LEU A 159 3.68 3.72 -4.61
C LEU A 159 3.03 2.81 -5.65
N TYR A 160 2.53 3.37 -6.75
CA TYR A 160 1.91 2.59 -7.82
C TYR A 160 2.89 1.60 -8.46
N LEU A 161 4.12 2.04 -8.79
CA LEU A 161 5.15 1.17 -9.34
C LEU A 161 5.48 -0.01 -8.40
N GLN A 162 5.60 0.25 -7.10
CA GLN A 162 5.85 -0.79 -6.10
C GLN A 162 4.68 -1.79 -5.98
N LEU A 163 3.44 -1.29 -5.98
CA LEU A 163 2.25 -2.13 -5.92
C LEU A 163 2.12 -3.02 -7.15
N LEU A 164 2.33 -2.47 -8.34
CA LEU A 164 2.35 -3.25 -9.58
C LEU A 164 3.43 -4.34 -9.54
N SER A 165 4.63 -4.03 -9.01
CA SER A 165 5.70 -5.01 -8.83
C SER A 165 5.31 -6.14 -7.87
N LYS A 166 4.66 -5.82 -6.74
CA LYS A 166 4.13 -6.84 -5.81
C LYS A 166 3.09 -7.74 -6.50
N PHE A 167 2.17 -7.18 -7.28
CA PHE A 167 1.16 -7.98 -8.00
C PHE A 167 1.76 -8.80 -9.13
N TYR A 168 2.79 -8.30 -9.80
CA TYR A 168 3.52 -9.06 -10.82
C TYR A 168 4.11 -10.35 -10.24
N PHE A 169 4.73 -10.31 -9.05
CA PHE A 169 5.25 -11.49 -8.36
C PHE A 169 4.16 -12.47 -7.87
N LEU A 170 2.92 -12.02 -7.74
CA LEU A 170 1.78 -12.89 -7.43
C LEU A 170 1.24 -13.63 -8.66
N ASP A 171 1.85 -13.40 -9.82
CA ASP A 171 1.61 -14.07 -11.10
C ASP A 171 0.15 -14.05 -11.55
N PHE A 172 -0.45 -12.88 -11.50
CA PHE A 172 -1.74 -12.62 -12.13
C PHE A 172 -1.74 -11.24 -12.78
N TYR A 173 -2.40 -11.10 -13.93
CA TYR A 173 -2.52 -9.84 -14.67
C TYR A 173 -1.21 -9.27 -15.25
N ASN A 174 -0.14 -10.06 -15.33
CA ASN A 174 1.23 -9.64 -15.67
C ASN A 174 1.33 -8.92 -17.01
N TYR A 175 0.60 -9.38 -18.04
CA TYR A 175 0.59 -8.72 -19.34
C TYR A 175 0.12 -7.25 -19.26
N LYS A 176 -0.96 -6.98 -18.53
CA LYS A 176 -1.47 -5.61 -18.34
C LYS A 176 -0.52 -4.77 -17.50
N ILE A 177 0.08 -5.34 -16.46
CA ILE A 177 1.06 -4.66 -15.62
C ILE A 177 2.26 -4.19 -16.44
N ILE A 178 2.78 -5.05 -17.35
CA ILE A 178 3.87 -4.65 -18.27
C ILE A 178 3.43 -3.48 -19.14
N LYS A 179 2.22 -3.53 -19.70
CA LYS A 179 1.68 -2.43 -20.52
C LYS A 179 1.52 -1.12 -19.74
N ILE A 180 1.18 -1.20 -18.47
CA ILE A 180 1.12 -0.02 -17.60
C ILE A 180 2.52 0.56 -17.39
N TRP A 181 3.53 -0.27 -17.11
CA TRP A 181 4.90 0.20 -16.99
C TRP A 181 5.43 0.82 -18.29
N GLU A 182 5.12 0.25 -19.44
CA GLU A 182 5.44 0.83 -20.75
C GLU A 182 4.76 2.21 -20.93
N GLY A 183 3.50 2.34 -20.52
CA GLY A 183 2.76 3.61 -20.54
C GLY A 183 3.33 4.66 -19.60
N LEU A 184 3.79 4.25 -18.42
CA LEU A 184 4.40 5.14 -17.42
C LEU A 184 5.87 5.47 -17.71
N ALA A 185 6.46 4.93 -18.78
CA ALA A 185 7.89 5.09 -19.04
C ALA A 185 8.29 6.56 -19.17
N ASN A 186 7.59 7.36 -19.97
CA ASN A 186 7.92 8.77 -20.15
C ASN A 186 7.81 9.55 -18.84
N THR A 187 6.74 9.32 -18.07
CA THR A 187 6.52 9.96 -16.78
C THR A 187 7.63 9.61 -15.80
N THR A 188 7.99 8.33 -15.70
CA THR A 188 9.04 7.86 -14.80
C THR A 188 10.40 8.41 -15.17
N LEU A 189 10.78 8.39 -16.47
CA LEU A 189 12.07 8.85 -16.97
C LEU A 189 12.24 10.37 -16.91
N SER A 190 11.15 11.13 -17.02
CA SER A 190 11.17 12.58 -16.86
C SER A 190 11.13 13.04 -15.40
N SER A 191 10.81 12.13 -14.46
CA SER A 191 10.71 12.47 -13.04
C SER A 191 12.09 12.54 -12.40
N MET A 192 12.48 13.76 -11.99
CA MET A 192 13.67 14.03 -11.19
C MET A 192 13.26 14.81 -9.96
N PRO A 193 12.83 14.13 -8.88
CA PRO A 193 12.34 14.80 -7.69
C PRO A 193 13.34 15.81 -7.12
N VAL A 194 12.83 16.93 -6.62
CA VAL A 194 13.65 17.99 -6.01
C VAL A 194 14.24 17.50 -4.68
N ARG A 195 13.43 16.80 -3.88
CA ARG A 195 13.83 16.29 -2.57
C ARG A 195 14.64 15.00 -2.70
N HIS A 196 15.70 14.89 -1.90
CA HIS A 196 16.54 13.68 -1.88
C HIS A 196 15.81 12.44 -1.37
N GLY A 197 14.92 12.59 -0.37
CA GLY A 197 14.06 11.52 0.12
C GLY A 197 13.09 11.03 -0.96
N ASN A 198 12.46 11.93 -1.71
CA ASN A 198 11.60 11.56 -2.83
C ASN A 198 12.37 10.86 -3.95
N ARG A 199 13.63 11.27 -4.23
CA ARG A 199 14.51 10.54 -5.17
C ARG A 199 14.77 9.12 -4.69
N LEU A 200 15.04 8.94 -3.40
CA LEU A 200 15.28 7.63 -2.81
C LEU A 200 14.04 6.72 -2.93
N VAL A 201 12.86 7.27 -2.68
CA VAL A 201 11.59 6.54 -2.81
C VAL A 201 11.33 6.13 -4.26
N LEU A 202 11.53 7.05 -5.23
CA LEU A 202 11.38 6.75 -6.65
C LEU A 202 12.42 5.72 -7.12
N LEU A 203 13.68 5.88 -6.71
CA LEU A 203 14.76 4.92 -7.00
C LEU A 203 14.38 3.51 -6.50
N SER A 204 13.89 3.40 -5.26
CA SER A 204 13.45 2.12 -4.70
C SER A 204 12.34 1.48 -5.54
N ALA A 205 11.35 2.27 -5.97
CA ALA A 205 10.25 1.79 -6.79
C ALA A 205 10.71 1.30 -8.17
N ILE A 206 11.59 2.05 -8.82
CA ILE A 206 12.20 1.65 -10.10
C ILE A 206 13.00 0.35 -9.94
N GLN A 207 13.79 0.22 -8.88
CA GLN A 207 14.57 -0.99 -8.61
C GLN A 207 13.67 -2.22 -8.39
N GLU A 208 12.53 -2.08 -7.70
CA GLU A 208 11.55 -3.17 -7.56
C GLU A 208 10.94 -3.55 -8.92
N THR A 209 10.61 -2.57 -9.77
CA THR A 209 10.12 -2.82 -11.12
C THR A 209 11.15 -3.55 -11.98
N LEU A 210 12.42 -3.16 -11.89
CA LEU A 210 13.53 -3.78 -12.65
C LEU A 210 13.82 -5.23 -12.23
N LYS A 211 13.36 -5.67 -11.04
CA LYS A 211 13.39 -7.10 -10.67
C LYS A 211 12.35 -7.93 -11.44
N CYS A 212 11.30 -7.28 -11.93
CA CYS A 212 10.21 -7.93 -12.66
C CYS A 212 10.47 -7.98 -14.16
N VAL A 213 11.01 -6.90 -14.73
CA VAL A 213 11.19 -6.73 -16.18
C VAL A 213 12.52 -6.03 -16.49
N SER A 214 13.08 -6.31 -17.67
CA SER A 214 14.30 -5.66 -18.15
C SER A 214 13.92 -4.42 -18.96
N MET A 215 14.22 -3.24 -18.43
CA MET A 215 14.00 -1.94 -19.07
C MET A 215 15.32 -1.12 -19.02
N PRO A 216 16.12 -1.13 -20.09
CA PRO A 216 17.46 -0.49 -20.07
C PRO A 216 17.44 0.98 -19.68
N GLN A 217 16.49 1.77 -20.22
CA GLN A 217 16.36 3.19 -19.90
C GLN A 217 16.01 3.45 -18.43
N TRP A 218 15.20 2.58 -17.82
CA TRP A 218 14.89 2.69 -16.40
C TRP A 218 16.11 2.38 -15.53
N LYS A 219 16.97 1.46 -15.99
CA LYS A 219 18.23 1.17 -15.29
C LYS A 219 19.18 2.37 -15.33
N GLU A 220 19.31 3.03 -16.48
CA GLU A 220 20.11 4.25 -16.60
C GLU A 220 19.54 5.38 -15.71
N HIS A 221 18.21 5.55 -15.70
CA HIS A 221 17.57 6.54 -14.85
C HIS A 221 17.73 6.23 -13.34
N ALA A 222 17.69 4.96 -12.95
CA ALA A 222 17.96 4.55 -11.57
C ALA A 222 19.38 4.91 -11.14
N GLU A 223 20.40 4.70 -11.99
CA GLU A 223 21.77 5.13 -11.70
C GLU A 223 21.89 6.66 -11.63
N LEU A 224 21.17 7.39 -12.48
CA LEU A 224 21.12 8.86 -12.42
C LEU A 224 20.49 9.34 -11.10
N LEU A 225 19.39 8.78 -10.67
CA LEU A 225 18.76 9.10 -9.38
C LEU A 225 19.73 8.82 -8.22
N LYS A 226 20.35 7.64 -8.23
CA LYS A 226 21.30 7.20 -7.18
C LYS A 226 22.47 8.14 -7.02
N THR A 227 23.07 8.60 -8.12
CA THR A 227 24.20 9.53 -8.09
C THR A 227 23.81 10.93 -7.59
N ASN A 228 22.52 11.27 -7.66
CA ASN A 228 21.98 12.56 -7.24
C ASN A 228 21.33 12.55 -5.86
N ILE A 229 21.46 11.45 -5.08
CA ILE A 229 20.96 11.37 -3.69
C ILE A 229 22.06 11.77 -2.72
N ASP A 230 21.76 12.77 -1.89
CA ASP A 230 22.58 13.14 -0.74
C ASP A 230 21.91 12.62 0.56
N HIS A 231 22.44 11.52 1.08
CA HIS A 231 21.90 10.88 2.29
C HIS A 231 22.01 11.77 3.54
N LYS A 232 23.01 12.65 3.60
CA LYS A 232 23.14 13.60 4.71
C LYS A 232 21.98 14.59 4.74
N ARG A 233 21.64 15.14 3.59
CA ARG A 233 20.52 16.07 3.46
C ARG A 233 19.17 15.45 3.80
N ILE A 234 18.98 14.17 3.49
CA ILE A 234 17.74 13.47 3.91
C ILE A 234 17.61 13.51 5.44
N ILE A 235 18.68 13.16 6.16
CA ILE A 235 18.65 13.09 7.64
C ILE A 235 18.54 14.48 8.27
N GLU A 236 19.19 15.50 7.71
CA GLU A 236 19.30 16.82 8.31
C GLU A 236 18.14 17.77 7.96
N GLN A 237 17.45 17.56 6.83
CA GLN A 237 16.52 18.53 6.26
C GLN A 237 15.13 17.98 5.93
N GLU A 238 14.95 16.65 5.87
CA GLU A 238 13.72 16.03 5.41
C GLU A 238 13.04 15.13 6.47
N PHE A 239 13.70 14.91 7.60
CA PHE A 239 13.19 14.33 8.84
C PHE A 239 13.29 15.38 9.95
#